data_43a18a55e3f08d57fc3da6f9c791deea
#
_entry.id   43a18a55e3f08d57fc3da6f9c791deea
#
_cell.length_a   1.000
_cell.length_b   1.000
_cell.length_c   1.000
_cell.angle_alpha   90.00
_cell.angle_beta   90.00
_cell.angle_gamma   90.00
#
_symmetry.space_group_name_H-M   'P 1'
#
loop_
_entity.id
_entity.type
_entity.pdbx_description
1 polymer ?
#
loop_
_entity_poly.entity_id
_entity_poly.type
_entity_poly.pdbx_seq_one_letter_code
_entity_poly.pdbx_strand_id
1 'polypeptide(L)'
;MQQIIRGNDTTLSIILYAQELLLPDSSGSSVLERRKVDLSLARNLSVRLIPYMRWEVVKPEVTIESSTLLVSFPGELQKPGKWDVEITCYLPTSPGGIVYTQRTIRQMVCEVVPRNFQHGIATSDAYTVTADLFIALKGEEGKPGKNLYETYLQTTTDDPKKSPAEFFESLKGAPGRSAYNSYLLTTKDTPKMSEEEWATGGWLVFAELLKRI
;
A
#
# COMPACT_ATOMS: atom_id res chain seq x y z
N MET A 1 -23.25 17.36 -0.12
CA MET A 1 -22.97 17.05 1.29
C MET A 1 -24.27 17.21 2.06
N GLN A 2 -24.64 16.23 2.86
CA GLN A 2 -25.89 16.23 3.59
C GLN A 2 -25.75 17.07 4.86
N GLN A 3 -26.77 17.86 5.18
CA GLN A 3 -26.82 18.66 6.41
C GLN A 3 -27.68 17.95 7.46
N ILE A 4 -27.17 17.87 8.67
CA ILE A 4 -27.84 17.31 9.83
C ILE A 4 -28.11 18.44 10.81
N ILE A 5 -29.31 18.45 11.39
CA ILE A 5 -29.69 19.45 12.39
C ILE A 5 -29.22 18.99 13.75
N ARG A 6 -28.44 19.81 14.42
CA ARG A 6 -27.96 19.54 15.76
C ARG A 6 -29.07 19.21 16.74
N GLY A 7 -28.88 18.16 17.51
CA GLY A 7 -29.75 17.78 18.64
C GLY A 7 -30.78 16.71 18.34
N ASN A 8 -30.88 16.26 17.08
CA ASN A 8 -31.69 15.10 16.74
C ASN A 8 -30.81 13.85 16.65
N ASP A 9 -31.24 12.75 17.21
CA ASP A 9 -30.57 11.48 17.01
C ASP A 9 -30.65 11.13 15.53
N THR A 10 -29.51 10.76 14.97
CA THR A 10 -29.38 10.55 13.53
C THR A 10 -28.75 9.19 13.28
N THR A 11 -29.28 8.45 12.33
CA THR A 11 -28.64 7.23 11.82
C THR A 11 -28.02 7.50 10.48
N LEU A 12 -26.70 7.31 10.36
CA LEU A 12 -25.99 7.39 9.09
C LEU A 12 -25.96 6.01 8.46
N SER A 13 -26.56 5.87 7.29
CA SER A 13 -26.48 4.65 6.48
C SER A 13 -25.33 4.75 5.50
N ILE A 14 -24.28 3.93 5.69
CA ILE A 14 -23.06 4.00 4.92
C ILE A 14 -22.85 2.71 4.14
N ILE A 15 -22.73 2.83 2.82
CA ILE A 15 -22.44 1.70 1.94
C ILE A 15 -20.99 1.79 1.50
N LEU A 16 -20.24 0.69 1.70
CA LEU A 16 -18.86 0.59 1.26
C LEU A 16 -18.79 -0.01 -0.14
N TYR A 17 -18.02 0.63 -1.01
CA TYR A 17 -17.74 0.12 -2.34
C TYR A 17 -16.25 -0.17 -2.48
N ALA A 18 -15.93 -1.31 -3.07
CA ALA A 18 -14.61 -1.61 -3.57
C ALA A 18 -14.54 -1.16 -5.03
N GLN A 19 -13.45 -0.49 -5.37
CA GLN A 19 -13.08 -0.27 -6.77
C GLN A 19 -12.13 -1.38 -7.19
N GLU A 20 -12.56 -2.17 -8.16
CA GLU A 20 -11.73 -3.19 -8.78
C GLU A 20 -11.32 -2.69 -10.16
N LEU A 21 -10.00 -2.59 -10.38
CA LEU A 21 -9.47 -2.30 -11.69
C LEU A 21 -9.52 -3.59 -12.50
N LEU A 22 -10.49 -3.73 -13.37
CA LEU A 22 -10.50 -4.83 -14.32
C LEU A 22 -9.34 -4.67 -15.29
N LEU A 23 -8.68 -5.78 -15.58
CA LEU A 23 -7.63 -5.82 -16.60
C LEU A 23 -8.21 -5.24 -17.91
N PRO A 24 -7.40 -4.49 -18.68
CA PRO A 24 -7.85 -3.93 -19.94
C PRO A 24 -8.37 -5.05 -20.83
N ASP A 25 -9.55 -4.81 -21.39
CA ASP A 25 -10.10 -5.67 -22.43
C ASP A 25 -9.25 -5.62 -23.70
N SER A 26 -9.66 -6.35 -24.73
CA SER A 26 -8.96 -6.38 -26.02
C SER A 26 -8.83 -4.99 -26.70
N SER A 27 -9.57 -3.99 -26.22
CA SER A 27 -9.50 -2.59 -26.68
C SER A 27 -8.52 -1.71 -25.92
N GLY A 28 -7.89 -2.24 -24.87
CA GLY A 28 -6.93 -1.51 -24.02
C GLY A 28 -7.61 -0.55 -23.03
N SER A 29 -8.92 -0.59 -22.92
CA SER A 29 -9.67 0.23 -21.96
C SER A 29 -9.80 -0.49 -20.63
N SER A 30 -9.24 0.09 -19.57
CA SER A 30 -9.43 -0.40 -18.20
C SER A 30 -10.77 0.13 -17.68
N VAL A 31 -11.68 -0.77 -17.34
CA VAL A 31 -12.95 -0.42 -16.71
C VAL A 31 -12.82 -0.54 -15.20
N LEU A 32 -13.17 0.52 -14.49
CA LEU A 32 -13.31 0.49 -13.04
C LEU A 32 -14.69 -0.07 -12.70
N GLU A 33 -14.73 -1.30 -12.20
CA GLU A 33 -15.96 -1.86 -11.67
C GLU A 33 -16.16 -1.47 -10.21
N ARG A 34 -17.37 -1.02 -9.89
CA ARG A 34 -17.77 -0.60 -8.55
C ARG A 34 -18.60 -1.70 -7.92
N ARG A 35 -18.05 -2.40 -6.96
CA ARG A 35 -18.71 -3.51 -6.27
C ARG A 35 -18.97 -3.15 -4.80
N LYS A 36 -20.17 -3.46 -4.30
CA LYS A 36 -20.47 -3.35 -2.88
C LYS A 36 -19.63 -4.33 -2.09
N VAL A 37 -19.04 -3.86 -1.00
CA VAL A 37 -18.26 -4.70 -0.08
C VAL A 37 -19.22 -5.54 0.75
N ASP A 38 -19.01 -6.84 0.79
CA ASP A 38 -19.72 -7.72 1.70
C ASP A 38 -19.12 -7.58 3.11
N LEU A 39 -19.84 -6.88 3.96
CA LEU A 39 -19.41 -6.62 5.33
C LEU A 39 -19.56 -7.82 6.26
N SER A 40 -20.27 -8.86 5.86
CA SER A 40 -20.36 -10.11 6.62
C SER A 40 -19.00 -10.80 6.73
N LEU A 41 -18.11 -10.54 5.78
CA LEU A 41 -16.74 -11.04 5.75
C LEU A 41 -15.75 -10.14 6.49
N ALA A 42 -16.17 -8.96 6.94
CA ALA A 42 -15.28 -8.02 7.62
C ALA A 42 -14.97 -8.49 9.05
N ARG A 43 -13.71 -8.36 9.46
CA ARG A 43 -13.25 -8.62 10.82
C ARG A 43 -12.75 -7.33 11.47
N ASN A 44 -12.91 -7.25 12.80
CA ASN A 44 -12.42 -6.13 13.60
C ASN A 44 -12.87 -4.77 13.05
N LEU A 45 -14.16 -4.66 12.69
CA LEU A 45 -14.73 -3.42 12.22
C LEU A 45 -14.72 -2.38 13.35
N SER A 46 -14.16 -1.22 13.05
CA SER A 46 -14.15 -0.05 13.93
C SER A 46 -14.61 1.16 13.13
N VAL A 47 -15.59 1.87 13.66
CA VAL A 47 -16.11 3.10 13.08
C VAL A 47 -15.89 4.24 14.04
N ARG A 48 -15.43 5.39 13.55
CA ARG A 48 -15.20 6.60 14.32
C ARG A 48 -15.82 7.78 13.59
N LEU A 49 -16.49 8.66 14.32
CA LEU A 49 -16.94 9.95 13.83
C LEU A 49 -15.99 11.02 14.35
N ILE A 50 -15.43 11.81 13.43
CA ILE A 50 -14.37 12.76 13.72
C ILE A 50 -14.81 14.14 13.26
N PRO A 51 -15.01 15.11 14.19
CA PRO A 51 -15.29 16.49 13.80
C PRO A 51 -14.10 17.08 13.06
N TYR A 52 -14.34 17.75 11.94
CA TYR A 52 -13.30 18.37 11.16
C TYR A 52 -12.53 19.42 11.98
N MET A 53 -11.21 19.37 11.92
CA MET A 53 -10.29 20.24 12.70
C MET A 53 -10.40 20.13 14.23
N ARG A 54 -10.88 19.01 14.77
CA ARG A 54 -10.89 18.75 16.21
C ARG A 54 -10.30 17.37 16.52
N TRP A 55 -9.77 17.22 17.73
CA TRP A 55 -9.12 15.97 18.18
C TRP A 55 -10.08 14.98 18.86
N GLU A 56 -11.31 15.40 19.10
CA GLU A 56 -12.31 14.54 19.71
C GLU A 56 -12.78 13.48 18.72
N VAL A 57 -12.76 12.24 19.15
CA VAL A 57 -13.23 11.09 18.37
C VAL A 57 -14.45 10.51 19.07
N VAL A 58 -15.55 10.43 18.36
CA VAL A 58 -16.76 9.76 18.82
C VAL A 58 -16.75 8.33 18.28
N LYS A 59 -16.93 7.35 19.17
CA LYS A 59 -17.16 5.95 18.81
C LYS A 59 -18.66 5.67 18.83
N PRO A 60 -19.31 5.64 17.67
CA PRO A 60 -20.74 5.42 17.60
C PRO A 60 -21.09 3.94 17.80
N GLU A 61 -22.35 3.66 18.10
CA GLU A 61 -22.92 2.34 17.92
C GLU A 61 -23.10 2.03 16.44
N VAL A 62 -22.75 0.81 16.05
CA VAL A 62 -22.76 0.39 14.64
C VAL A 62 -23.51 -0.92 14.50
N THR A 63 -24.47 -0.95 13.62
CA THR A 63 -25.16 -2.18 13.19
C THR A 63 -24.81 -2.46 11.74
N ILE A 64 -24.60 -3.72 11.40
CA ILE A 64 -24.30 -4.17 10.05
C ILE A 64 -25.56 -4.81 9.45
N GLU A 65 -26.01 -4.28 8.34
CA GLU A 65 -27.09 -4.85 7.54
C GLU A 65 -26.60 -5.17 6.14
N SER A 66 -26.23 -6.43 5.89
CA SER A 66 -25.66 -6.90 4.63
C SER A 66 -24.39 -6.12 4.23
N SER A 67 -24.51 -5.19 3.30
CA SER A 67 -23.41 -4.32 2.81
C SER A 67 -23.52 -2.86 3.30
N THR A 68 -24.37 -2.64 4.31
CA THR A 68 -24.64 -1.28 4.82
C THR A 68 -24.26 -1.21 6.30
N LEU A 69 -23.56 -0.15 6.68
CA LEU A 69 -23.30 0.20 8.08
C LEU A 69 -24.33 1.22 8.52
N LEU A 70 -25.10 0.88 9.55
CA LEU A 70 -25.96 1.82 10.26
C LEU A 70 -25.20 2.35 11.46
N VAL A 71 -24.85 3.63 11.40
CA VAL A 71 -24.00 4.30 12.40
C VAL A 71 -24.87 5.27 13.19
N SER A 72 -25.06 5.00 14.49
CA SER A 72 -25.80 5.87 15.39
C SER A 72 -25.00 7.13 15.71
N PHE A 73 -25.59 8.29 15.48
CA PHE A 73 -24.99 9.58 15.79
C PHE A 73 -25.91 10.39 16.70
N PRO A 74 -25.81 10.18 18.03
CA PRO A 74 -26.68 10.83 19.01
C PRO A 74 -26.59 12.35 18.95
N GLY A 75 -27.72 13.01 19.07
CA GLY A 75 -27.83 14.46 18.95
C GLY A 75 -26.99 15.24 19.98
N GLU A 76 -26.78 14.67 21.15
CA GLU A 76 -25.96 15.24 22.24
C GLU A 76 -24.47 15.33 21.86
N LEU A 77 -23.99 14.39 21.03
CA LEU A 77 -22.59 14.33 20.58
C LEU A 77 -22.33 15.19 19.34
N GLN A 78 -23.40 15.71 18.72
CA GLN A 78 -23.30 16.48 17.47
C GLN A 78 -22.81 17.90 17.74
N LYS A 79 -21.56 18.19 17.40
CA LYS A 79 -21.01 19.54 17.40
C LYS A 79 -21.18 20.16 16.02
N PRO A 80 -21.53 21.48 15.93
CA PRO A 80 -21.65 22.14 14.63
C PRO A 80 -20.36 22.07 13.81
N GLY A 81 -20.53 21.89 12.52
CA GLY A 81 -19.42 21.80 11.55
C GLY A 81 -19.41 20.49 10.77
N LYS A 82 -18.36 20.32 10.00
CA LYS A 82 -18.16 19.14 9.14
C LYS A 82 -17.68 17.93 9.94
N TRP A 83 -18.14 16.76 9.56
CA TRP A 83 -17.80 15.51 10.21
C TRP A 83 -17.30 14.48 9.20
N ASP A 84 -16.19 13.85 9.55
CA ASP A 84 -15.64 12.70 8.84
C ASP A 84 -16.11 11.41 9.52
N VAL A 85 -16.29 10.36 8.73
CA VAL A 85 -16.31 8.99 9.23
C VAL A 85 -14.97 8.33 8.89
N GLU A 86 -14.40 7.67 9.87
CA GLU A 86 -13.25 6.79 9.69
C GLU A 86 -13.69 5.36 9.96
N ILE A 87 -13.50 4.49 8.98
CA ILE A 87 -13.85 3.08 9.06
C ILE A 87 -12.58 2.26 8.88
N THR A 88 -12.30 1.42 9.86
CA THR A 88 -11.18 0.47 9.80
C THR A 88 -11.73 -0.94 9.93
N CYS A 89 -11.38 -1.83 9.02
CA CYS A 89 -11.75 -3.23 9.04
C CYS A 89 -10.68 -4.09 8.35
N TYR A 90 -10.75 -5.39 8.60
CA TYR A 90 -9.96 -6.39 7.88
C TYR A 90 -10.87 -7.06 6.86
N LEU A 91 -10.48 -7.00 5.60
CA LEU A 91 -11.19 -7.65 4.50
C LEU A 91 -10.33 -8.75 3.87
N PRO A 92 -10.92 -9.83 3.35
CA PRO A 92 -10.16 -10.85 2.64
C PRO A 92 -9.52 -10.24 1.39
N THR A 93 -8.28 -10.65 1.09
CA THR A 93 -7.51 -10.17 -0.07
C THR A 93 -8.05 -10.69 -1.39
N SER A 94 -8.73 -11.84 -1.36
CA SER A 94 -9.37 -12.45 -2.53
C SER A 94 -10.70 -13.12 -2.11
N PRO A 95 -11.65 -13.29 -3.02
CA PRO A 95 -12.90 -14.00 -2.73
C PRO A 95 -12.64 -15.40 -2.16
N GLY A 96 -13.16 -15.68 -0.96
CA GLY A 96 -12.91 -16.95 -0.26
C GLY A 96 -11.52 -17.12 0.35
N GLY A 97 -10.68 -16.08 0.31
CA GLY A 97 -9.32 -16.11 0.85
C GLY A 97 -9.28 -16.12 2.38
N ILE A 98 -8.24 -16.78 2.92
CA ILE A 98 -7.95 -16.83 4.36
C ILE A 98 -7.05 -15.68 4.84
N VAL A 99 -6.46 -14.94 3.89
CA VAL A 99 -5.59 -13.80 4.17
C VAL A 99 -6.42 -12.53 4.23
N TYR A 100 -6.30 -11.80 5.33
CA TYR A 100 -7.02 -10.56 5.58
C TYR A 100 -6.06 -9.37 5.59
N THR A 101 -6.47 -8.30 4.94
CA THR A 101 -5.71 -7.03 4.93
C THR A 101 -6.51 -5.95 5.64
N GLN A 102 -5.83 -5.20 6.50
CA GLN A 102 -6.43 -4.03 7.14
C GLN A 102 -6.69 -2.93 6.11
N ARG A 103 -7.89 -2.37 6.17
CA ARG A 103 -8.29 -1.23 5.36
C ARG A 103 -8.80 -0.13 6.27
N THR A 104 -8.35 1.08 6.01
CA THR A 104 -8.81 2.28 6.70
C THR A 104 -9.27 3.29 5.68
N ILE A 105 -10.46 3.82 5.87
CA ILE A 105 -11.07 4.80 4.99
C ILE A 105 -11.52 5.96 5.84
N ARG A 106 -11.23 7.17 5.40
CA ARG A 106 -11.71 8.38 6.03
C ARG A 106 -12.36 9.28 4.97
N GLN A 107 -13.59 9.66 5.22
CA GLN A 107 -14.36 10.50 4.30
C GLN A 107 -15.31 11.41 5.06
N MET A 108 -15.48 12.63 4.56
CA MET A 108 -16.50 13.55 5.04
C MET A 108 -17.89 13.04 4.68
N VAL A 109 -18.75 12.91 5.66
CA VAL A 109 -20.10 12.36 5.49
C VAL A 109 -21.20 13.39 5.65
N CYS A 110 -21.08 14.32 6.57
CA CYS A 110 -22.13 15.30 6.83
C CYS A 110 -21.58 16.61 7.39
N GLU A 111 -22.44 17.60 7.43
CA GLU A 111 -22.25 18.86 8.14
C GLU A 111 -23.38 19.03 9.17
N VAL A 112 -23.02 19.17 10.42
CA VAL A 112 -23.98 19.47 11.50
C VAL A 112 -24.19 20.98 11.55
N VAL A 113 -25.43 21.41 11.36
CA VAL A 113 -25.82 22.82 11.40
C VAL A 113 -26.57 23.15 12.70
N PRO A 114 -26.37 24.35 13.26
CA PRO A 114 -27.14 24.80 14.42
C PRO A 114 -28.65 24.82 14.14
N ARG A 115 -29.46 24.50 15.14
CA ARG A 115 -30.92 24.48 15.01
C ARG A 115 -31.53 25.81 14.56
N ASN A 116 -30.86 26.91 14.81
CA ASN A 116 -31.35 28.27 14.50
C ASN A 116 -31.25 28.63 13.00
N PHE A 117 -30.60 27.79 12.17
CA PHE A 117 -30.49 28.04 10.73
C PHE A 117 -31.63 27.46 9.89
N GLN A 118 -32.69 26.96 10.54
CA GLN A 118 -33.79 26.33 9.81
C GLN A 118 -34.86 27.31 9.38
N HIS A 119 -34.93 27.54 8.10
CA HIS A 119 -36.17 27.87 7.43
C HIS A 119 -36.76 26.58 6.80
N GLY A 120 -37.72 25.95 7.47
CA GLY A 120 -38.75 25.16 6.83
C GLY A 120 -38.43 23.75 6.34
N ILE A 121 -37.47 23.02 6.91
CA ILE A 121 -37.24 21.62 6.53
C ILE A 121 -37.82 20.68 7.59
N ALA A 122 -38.67 19.75 7.14
CA ALA A 122 -39.29 18.73 7.97
C ALA A 122 -38.21 17.88 8.68
N THR A 123 -38.39 17.70 9.98
CA THR A 123 -37.58 16.81 10.80
C THR A 123 -37.91 15.37 10.45
N SER A 124 -37.06 14.71 9.67
CA SER A 124 -37.05 13.25 9.65
C SER A 124 -35.97 12.78 10.59
N ASP A 125 -36.31 11.90 11.51
CA ASP A 125 -35.42 11.38 12.56
C ASP A 125 -34.37 10.37 12.02
N ALA A 126 -34.42 10.08 10.74
CA ALA A 126 -33.47 9.19 10.06
C ALA A 126 -32.94 9.83 8.80
N TYR A 127 -31.66 10.25 8.84
CA TYR A 127 -30.97 10.72 7.65
C TYR A 127 -30.15 9.57 7.05
N THR A 128 -30.51 9.15 5.84
CA THR A 128 -29.69 8.22 5.08
C THR A 128 -28.63 9.01 4.35
N VAL A 129 -27.42 9.01 4.88
CA VAL A 129 -26.23 9.52 4.19
C VAL A 129 -25.62 8.35 3.44
N THR A 130 -25.78 8.33 2.14
CA THR A 130 -25.04 7.37 1.32
C THR A 130 -23.64 7.92 1.11
N ALA A 131 -22.67 7.39 1.84
CA ALA A 131 -21.26 7.69 1.62
C ALA A 131 -20.66 6.53 0.84
N ASP A 132 -20.23 6.81 -0.38
CA ASP A 132 -19.48 5.86 -1.19
C ASP A 132 -18.02 5.92 -0.77
N LEU A 133 -17.61 4.95 0.00
CA LEU A 133 -16.22 4.82 0.41
C LEU A 133 -15.52 3.85 -0.53
N PHE A 134 -14.58 4.37 -1.31
CA PHE A 134 -13.82 3.55 -2.23
C PHE A 134 -12.67 2.83 -1.50
N ILE A 135 -12.75 1.52 -1.43
CA ILE A 135 -11.65 0.68 -0.99
C ILE A 135 -10.91 0.24 -2.24
N ALA A 136 -9.70 0.75 -2.45
CA ALA A 136 -8.81 0.15 -3.44
C ALA A 136 -8.41 -1.25 -2.93
N LEU A 137 -9.01 -2.29 -3.47
CA LEU A 137 -8.48 -3.63 -3.26
C LEU A 137 -7.13 -3.67 -3.97
N LYS A 138 -6.08 -4.09 -3.25
CA LYS A 138 -4.81 -4.43 -3.90
C LYS A 138 -5.15 -5.54 -4.89
N GLY A 139 -4.93 -5.31 -6.19
CA GLY A 139 -5.05 -6.36 -7.19
C GLY A 139 -4.27 -7.59 -6.76
N GLU A 140 -4.63 -8.76 -7.25
CA GLU A 140 -3.84 -9.98 -7.04
C GLU A 140 -2.37 -9.65 -7.33
N GLU A 141 -1.48 -10.08 -6.46
CA GLU A 141 -0.06 -10.00 -6.73
C GLU A 141 0.16 -10.64 -8.09
N GLY A 142 0.68 -9.86 -9.05
CA GLY A 142 0.96 -10.36 -10.39
C GLY A 142 1.73 -11.67 -10.24
N LYS A 143 1.41 -12.66 -11.09
CA LYS A 143 2.16 -13.92 -11.11
C LYS A 143 3.65 -13.58 -11.06
N PRO A 144 4.45 -14.28 -10.23
CA PRO A 144 5.89 -14.07 -10.22
C PRO A 144 6.40 -14.02 -11.65
N GLY A 145 7.12 -12.95 -11.99
CA GLY A 145 7.75 -12.86 -13.32
C GLY A 145 8.57 -14.11 -13.56
N LYS A 146 8.69 -14.52 -14.82
CA LYS A 146 9.56 -15.64 -15.18
C LYS A 146 10.94 -15.42 -14.56
N ASN A 147 11.47 -16.44 -13.90
CA ASN A 147 12.81 -16.33 -13.38
C ASN A 147 13.83 -16.25 -14.54
N LEU A 148 15.01 -15.77 -14.25
CA LEU A 148 16.05 -15.54 -15.27
C LEU A 148 16.40 -16.80 -16.05
N TYR A 149 16.38 -17.97 -15.40
CA TYR A 149 16.64 -19.24 -16.05
C TYR A 149 15.49 -19.68 -16.96
N GLU A 150 14.24 -19.47 -16.57
CA GLU A 150 13.08 -19.73 -17.44
C GLU A 150 13.11 -18.84 -18.70
N THR A 151 13.51 -17.59 -18.54
CA THR A 151 13.69 -16.68 -19.68
C THR A 151 14.81 -17.19 -20.61
N TYR A 152 15.95 -17.61 -20.04
CA TYR A 152 17.03 -18.25 -20.81
C TYR A 152 16.53 -19.47 -21.59
N LEU A 153 15.81 -20.40 -20.96
CA LEU A 153 15.28 -21.59 -21.64
C LEU A 153 14.36 -21.30 -22.83
N GLN A 154 13.70 -20.14 -22.81
CA GLN A 154 12.80 -19.72 -23.90
C GLN A 154 13.52 -18.97 -25.04
N THR A 155 14.59 -18.26 -24.72
CA THR A 155 15.27 -17.37 -25.68
C THR A 155 16.60 -17.90 -26.19
N THR A 156 17.17 -18.92 -25.50
CA THR A 156 18.48 -19.45 -25.88
C THR A 156 18.43 -20.25 -27.17
N THR A 157 19.49 -20.15 -27.96
CA THR A 157 19.79 -21.01 -29.13
C THR A 157 20.78 -22.11 -28.77
N ASP A 158 21.20 -22.22 -27.50
CA ASP A 158 22.15 -23.24 -27.07
C ASP A 158 21.56 -24.66 -27.26
N ASP A 159 22.36 -25.56 -27.80
CA ASP A 159 22.03 -26.99 -27.96
C ASP A 159 23.26 -27.85 -27.63
N PRO A 160 23.28 -28.62 -26.54
CA PRO A 160 22.20 -28.72 -25.51
C PRO A 160 22.10 -27.44 -24.66
N LYS A 161 20.90 -27.20 -24.11
CA LYS A 161 20.66 -26.11 -23.17
C LYS A 161 21.42 -26.35 -21.87
N LYS A 162 21.98 -25.31 -21.29
CA LYS A 162 22.69 -25.39 -20.01
C LYS A 162 21.76 -25.82 -18.89
N SER A 163 22.28 -26.62 -17.97
CA SER A 163 21.62 -26.88 -16.71
C SER A 163 21.50 -25.60 -15.85
N PRO A 164 20.63 -25.54 -14.84
CA PRO A 164 20.56 -24.39 -13.95
C PRO A 164 21.92 -24.00 -13.35
N ALA A 165 22.70 -25.00 -12.91
CA ALA A 165 24.01 -24.77 -12.31
C ALA A 165 24.99 -24.14 -13.31
N GLU A 166 25.08 -24.67 -14.52
CA GLU A 166 25.96 -24.14 -15.58
C GLU A 166 25.50 -22.74 -16.02
N PHE A 167 24.20 -22.49 -16.07
CA PHE A 167 23.68 -21.17 -16.40
C PHE A 167 24.08 -20.14 -15.34
N PHE A 168 23.87 -20.43 -14.05
CA PHE A 168 24.27 -19.52 -12.97
C PHE A 168 25.78 -19.33 -12.87
N GLU A 169 26.57 -20.36 -13.15
CA GLU A 169 28.03 -20.20 -13.26
C GLU A 169 28.41 -19.27 -14.42
N SER A 170 27.73 -19.36 -15.54
CA SER A 170 28.02 -18.49 -16.70
C SER A 170 27.66 -17.00 -16.46
N LEU A 171 26.82 -16.71 -15.46
CA LEU A 171 26.51 -15.35 -15.04
C LEU A 171 27.56 -14.75 -14.11
N LYS A 172 28.40 -15.61 -13.52
CA LYS A 172 29.51 -15.12 -12.69
C LYS A 172 30.51 -14.40 -13.61
N GLY A 173 30.76 -13.14 -13.34
CA GLY A 173 31.83 -12.42 -14.00
C GLY A 173 33.18 -13.09 -13.77
N ALA A 174 34.12 -12.90 -14.67
CA ALA A 174 35.49 -13.32 -14.46
C ALA A 174 35.97 -12.73 -13.10
N PRO A 175 36.75 -13.50 -12.29
CA PRO A 175 37.35 -12.97 -11.10
C PRO A 175 38.01 -11.63 -11.40
N GLY A 176 37.71 -10.62 -10.59
CA GLY A 176 38.35 -9.32 -10.71
C GLY A 176 39.88 -9.50 -10.62
N ARG A 177 40.63 -8.66 -11.34
CA ARG A 177 42.09 -8.68 -11.24
C ARG A 177 42.49 -8.44 -9.79
N SER A 178 43.43 -9.24 -9.28
CA SER A 178 43.98 -8.98 -7.96
C SER A 178 44.67 -7.60 -7.95
N ALA A 179 44.76 -7.00 -6.78
CA ALA A 179 45.46 -5.73 -6.63
C ALA A 179 46.94 -5.81 -7.09
N TYR A 180 47.57 -6.96 -6.87
CA TYR A 180 48.92 -7.21 -7.36
C TYR A 180 48.99 -7.29 -8.90
N ASN A 181 48.04 -7.95 -9.56
CA ASN A 181 47.97 -7.96 -11.02
C ASN A 181 47.73 -6.55 -11.59
N SER A 182 46.97 -5.73 -10.92
CA SER A 182 46.79 -4.32 -11.28
C SER A 182 48.09 -3.54 -11.13
N TYR A 183 48.82 -3.76 -10.04
CA TYR A 183 50.17 -3.19 -9.85
C TYR A 183 51.12 -3.58 -10.98
N LEU A 184 51.24 -4.88 -11.33
CA LEU A 184 52.10 -5.35 -12.40
C LEU A 184 51.83 -4.69 -13.76
N LEU A 185 50.61 -4.28 -14.03
CA LEU A 185 50.23 -3.62 -15.27
C LEU A 185 50.44 -2.12 -15.25
N THR A 186 50.39 -1.47 -14.11
CA THR A 186 50.40 -0.01 -14.01
C THR A 186 51.75 0.53 -13.50
N THR A 187 52.54 -0.31 -12.80
CA THR A 187 53.86 0.13 -12.26
C THR A 187 54.88 0.41 -13.37
N LYS A 188 55.71 1.42 -13.15
CA LYS A 188 56.89 1.75 -13.92
C LYS A 188 58.18 1.21 -13.29
N ASP A 189 58.07 0.51 -12.17
CA ASP A 189 59.23 -0.02 -11.43
C ASP A 189 59.97 -1.06 -12.29
N THR A 190 61.32 -1.00 -12.20
CA THR A 190 62.20 -1.95 -12.90
C THR A 190 63.39 -2.25 -12.00
N PRO A 191 63.52 -3.47 -11.49
CA PRO A 191 62.60 -4.62 -11.60
C PRO A 191 61.29 -4.41 -10.86
N LYS A 192 60.21 -5.10 -11.30
CA LYS A 192 58.94 -5.13 -10.60
C LYS A 192 59.05 -5.92 -9.31
N MET A 193 58.36 -5.49 -8.25
CA MET A 193 58.34 -6.22 -6.97
C MET A 193 57.70 -7.59 -7.12
N SER A 194 58.18 -8.56 -6.37
CA SER A 194 57.48 -9.84 -6.21
C SER A 194 56.16 -9.62 -5.44
N GLU A 195 55.26 -10.61 -5.48
CA GLU A 195 53.98 -10.53 -4.77
C GLU A 195 54.16 -10.36 -3.26
N GLU A 196 55.18 -11.04 -2.68
CA GLU A 196 55.50 -10.94 -1.25
C GLU A 196 56.03 -9.56 -0.89
N GLU A 197 56.95 -9.01 -1.71
CA GLU A 197 57.50 -7.66 -1.50
C GLU A 197 56.42 -6.59 -1.65
N TRP A 198 55.51 -6.76 -2.63
CA TRP A 198 54.42 -5.85 -2.82
C TRP A 198 53.40 -5.91 -1.66
N ALA A 199 53.05 -7.11 -1.18
CA ALA A 199 52.14 -7.30 -0.06
C ALA A 199 52.69 -6.71 1.24
N THR A 200 53.99 -6.80 1.48
CA THR A 200 54.66 -6.23 2.68
C THR A 200 54.96 -4.75 2.53
N GLY A 201 55.35 -4.29 1.35
CA GLY A 201 55.69 -2.89 1.07
C GLY A 201 54.51 -1.98 0.85
N GLY A 202 53.43 -2.49 0.27
CA GLY A 202 52.19 -1.73 0.01
C GLY A 202 51.54 -1.15 1.27
N TRP A 203 51.59 -1.86 2.36
CA TRP A 203 51.11 -1.40 3.67
C TRP A 203 51.91 -0.24 4.26
N LEU A 204 53.23 -0.21 4.03
CA LEU A 204 54.11 0.85 4.51
C LEU A 204 53.83 2.17 3.78
N VAL A 205 53.57 2.13 2.46
CA VAL A 205 53.25 3.31 1.69
C VAL A 205 51.88 3.88 2.08
N PHE A 206 50.91 3.01 2.34
CA PHE A 206 49.56 3.44 2.77
C PHE A 206 49.61 4.04 4.20
N ALA A 207 50.37 3.47 5.10
CA ALA A 207 50.56 3.97 6.45
C ALA A 207 51.28 5.34 6.47
N GLU A 208 52.21 5.57 5.53
CA GLU A 208 52.93 6.85 5.40
C GLU A 208 52.03 7.94 4.80
N LEU A 209 51.14 7.59 3.86
CA LEU A 209 50.11 8.49 3.28
C LEU A 209 49.07 8.92 4.33
N LEU A 210 48.64 8.02 5.20
CA LEU A 210 47.66 8.33 6.27
C LEU A 210 48.27 9.20 7.38
N LYS A 211 49.58 9.28 7.52
CA LYS A 211 50.24 10.18 8.47
C LYS A 211 50.36 11.63 7.97
N ARG A 212 50.04 11.87 6.69
CA ARG A 212 50.13 13.18 6.06
C ARG A 212 48.78 13.89 5.88
N ILE A 213 47.66 13.23 6.29
CA ILE A 213 46.32 13.78 6.40
C ILE A 213 46.02 14.09 7.86
#